data_89ae5854da123054f84c15713893825e
#
_entry.id   89ae5854da123054f84c15713893825e
#
_cell.length_a   1.000
_cell.length_b   1.000
_cell.length_c   1.000
_cell.angle_alpha   90.00
_cell.angle_beta   90.00
_cell.angle_gamma   90.00
#
_symmetry.space_group_name_H-M   'P 1'
#
loop_
_entity.id
_entity.type
_entity.pdbx_description
1 polymer ?
#
loop_
_entity_poly.entity_id
_entity_poly.type
_entity_poly.pdbx_seq_one_letter_code
_entity_poly.pdbx_strand_id
1 'polypeptide(L)'
;MGSGSYGPYGSGGSGSQPYADTYGVYPSALQADKNDKEIYDPQKGYPVNPTAKEISHAIVNEHIEIAGKIPDGPITYVLNENNEIIIGKRSNPINPSKRSPHPMLVGGKDPHVQCAGMITFKKGKIVSIDNQSGHFRPNKKSMEKVYQVLKKLQGSNPKLFSNSFNWRET
;
A
#
# COMPACT_ATOMS: atom_id res chain seq x y z
N MET A 1 2.12 8.04 20.47
CA MET A 1 2.23 7.74 19.92
C MET A 1 1.46 7.17 19.19
N GLY A 2 1.44 7.06 18.58
CA GLY A 2 0.71 6.64 17.78
C GLY A 2 -0.18 5.90 17.96
N SER A 3 -0.86 5.65 17.42
CA SER A 3 -1.83 5.04 17.71
C SER A 3 -2.26 4.35 16.62
N GLY A 4 -1.79 4.06 15.78
CA GLY A 4 -2.29 3.34 14.77
C GLY A 4 -2.57 2.05 15.26
N SER A 5 -2.99 1.21 14.57
CA SER A 5 -3.24 0.11 15.09
C SER A 5 -3.14 -0.86 14.18
N TYR A 6 -2.63 -1.80 14.33
CA TYR A 6 -2.61 -2.72 13.50
C TYR A 6 -1.47 -3.45 13.67
N GLY A 7 -1.50 -4.51 13.51
CA GLY A 7 -0.53 -5.39 13.51
C GLY A 7 0.62 -4.86 14.13
N PRO A 8 1.76 -5.17 13.74
CA PRO A 8 2.86 -4.69 14.51
C PRO A 8 2.91 -3.19 14.60
N TYR A 9 2.14 -2.47 13.82
CA TYR A 9 2.35 -1.11 13.83
C TYR A 9 1.09 -0.43 14.04
N GLY A 10 0.40 -0.37 14.79
CA GLY A 10 -0.65 0.39 14.77
C GLY A 10 -1.48 0.48 15.80
N SER A 11 -1.75 -0.34 16.39
CA SER A 11 -2.66 -0.24 17.24
C SER A 11 -2.23 0.19 18.44
N GLY A 12 -2.01 0.61 19.10
CA GLY A 12 -1.52 1.07 20.26
C GLY A 12 -0.48 1.99 20.07
N GLY A 13 -0.25 2.25 18.98
CA GLY A 13 0.61 3.22 18.79
C GLY A 13 2.02 2.96 18.79
N SER A 14 2.45 1.88 19.23
CA SER A 14 3.80 1.75 19.37
C SER A 14 4.54 1.72 18.10
N GLY A 15 4.39 1.68 17.10
CA GLY A 15 5.15 1.78 15.87
C GLY A 15 4.58 2.74 14.89
N SER A 16 3.40 3.31 15.14
CA SER A 16 2.83 4.21 14.15
C SER A 16 3.22 5.63 14.43
N GLN A 17 3.17 6.45 13.42
CA GLN A 17 3.45 7.86 13.54
C GLN A 17 2.17 8.62 13.89
N PRO A 18 2.27 9.84 14.41
CA PRO A 18 1.09 10.68 14.60
C PRO A 18 0.39 10.91 13.27
N TYR A 19 -0.90 11.24 13.31
CA TYR A 19 -1.64 11.53 12.10
C TYR A 19 -1.01 12.72 11.38
N ALA A 20 -0.86 12.60 10.09
CA ALA A 20 -0.29 13.63 9.26
C ALA A 20 -0.95 13.57 7.88
N ASP A 21 -0.77 14.62 7.09
CA ASP A 21 -1.29 14.62 5.73
C ASP A 21 -0.50 13.62 4.86
N THR A 22 0.81 13.55 5.05
CA THR A 22 1.63 12.58 4.34
C THR A 22 2.65 11.99 5.29
N TYR A 23 3.17 10.82 4.93
CA TYR A 23 4.18 10.13 5.69
C TYR A 23 5.37 9.84 4.79
N GLY A 24 6.58 10.14 5.26
CA GLY A 24 7.81 9.70 4.61
C GLY A 24 8.21 8.34 5.17
N VAL A 25 9.26 7.74 4.62
CA VAL A 25 9.74 6.46 5.10
C VAL A 25 10.32 6.63 6.50
N TYR A 26 9.92 5.74 7.41
CA TYR A 26 10.38 5.78 8.78
C TYR A 26 11.90 5.64 8.81
N PRO A 27 12.62 6.44 9.61
CA PRO A 27 14.08 6.51 9.51
C PRO A 27 14.82 5.18 9.64
N SER A 28 14.40 4.30 10.55
CA SER A 28 15.09 3.03 10.70
C SER A 28 14.88 2.11 9.50
N ALA A 29 13.71 2.17 8.89
CA ALA A 29 13.43 1.38 7.69
C ALA A 29 14.23 1.91 6.50
N LEU A 30 14.30 3.23 6.37
CA LEU A 30 15.08 3.84 5.31
C LEU A 30 16.56 3.49 5.44
N GLN A 31 17.09 3.54 6.66
CA GLN A 31 18.50 3.21 6.86
C GLN A 31 18.79 1.74 6.50
N ALA A 32 17.89 0.85 6.88
CA ALA A 32 18.04 -0.56 6.51
C ALA A 32 18.03 -0.76 5.00
N ASP A 33 17.13 -0.04 4.30
CA ASP A 33 17.05 -0.17 2.85
C ASP A 33 18.28 0.42 2.16
N LYS A 34 18.84 1.50 2.69
CA LYS A 34 20.05 2.09 2.12
C LYS A 34 21.24 1.15 2.17
N ASN A 35 21.21 0.18 3.06
CA ASN A 35 22.28 -0.81 3.16
C ASN A 35 22.09 -1.97 2.18
N ASP A 36 21.03 -1.97 1.37
CA ASP A 36 20.78 -3.03 0.41
C ASP A 36 20.65 -2.41 -0.98
N LYS A 37 21.69 -2.55 -1.79
CA LYS A 37 21.71 -1.90 -3.11
C LYS A 37 20.63 -2.40 -4.06
N GLU A 38 20.04 -3.57 -3.80
CA GLU A 38 18.97 -4.07 -4.64
C GLU A 38 17.64 -3.45 -4.27
N ILE A 39 17.56 -2.78 -3.14
CA ILE A 39 16.33 -2.12 -2.70
C ILE A 39 16.44 -0.61 -2.85
N TYR A 40 17.62 -0.03 -2.59
CA TYR A 40 17.78 1.42 -2.63
C TYR A 40 19.06 1.77 -3.37
N ASP A 41 18.92 2.53 -4.44
CA ASP A 41 20.06 3.00 -5.22
C ASP A 41 20.59 4.28 -4.56
N PRO A 42 21.89 4.37 -4.25
CA PRO A 42 22.43 5.56 -3.58
C PRO A 42 22.18 6.86 -4.32
N GLN A 43 22.02 6.80 -5.63
CA GLN A 43 21.83 8.01 -6.43
C GLN A 43 20.36 8.27 -6.77
N LYS A 44 19.58 7.23 -7.01
CA LYS A 44 18.22 7.38 -7.50
C LYS A 44 17.16 7.06 -6.45
N GLY A 45 17.52 6.42 -5.36
CA GLY A 45 16.58 6.02 -4.32
C GLY A 45 15.92 4.69 -4.62
N TYR A 46 14.66 4.55 -4.23
CA TYR A 46 13.93 3.32 -4.46
C TYR A 46 13.58 3.15 -5.94
N PRO A 47 13.86 1.98 -6.54
CA PRO A 47 13.32 1.71 -7.86
C PRO A 47 11.81 1.52 -7.78
N VAL A 48 11.12 1.73 -8.88
CA VAL A 48 9.68 1.53 -8.91
C VAL A 48 9.38 0.05 -9.14
N ASN A 49 8.48 -0.49 -8.33
CA ASN A 49 8.02 -1.87 -8.48
C ASN A 49 7.41 -2.03 -9.89
N PRO A 50 7.92 -2.95 -10.71
CA PRO A 50 7.42 -3.10 -12.08
C PRO A 50 5.95 -3.49 -12.16
N THR A 51 5.37 -4.04 -11.09
CA THR A 51 3.96 -4.40 -11.09
C THR A 51 3.08 -3.27 -10.58
N ALA A 52 3.66 -2.14 -10.15
CA ALA A 52 2.89 -1.03 -9.60
C ALA A 52 1.90 -0.50 -10.63
N LYS A 53 0.65 -0.32 -10.20
CA LYS A 53 -0.40 0.16 -11.08
C LYS A 53 -1.47 0.86 -10.27
N GLU A 54 -2.01 1.94 -10.79
CA GLU A 54 -3.12 2.60 -10.15
C GLU A 54 -4.34 1.67 -10.27
N ILE A 55 -5.07 1.52 -9.17
CA ILE A 55 -6.05 0.45 -9.04
C ILE A 55 -7.14 0.45 -10.12
N SER A 56 -7.60 1.62 -10.56
CA SER A 56 -8.64 1.64 -11.58
C SER A 56 -8.13 1.16 -12.94
N HIS A 57 -6.83 1.27 -13.19
CA HIS A 57 -6.24 0.77 -14.43
C HIS A 57 -5.95 -0.73 -14.37
N ALA A 58 -6.16 -1.35 -13.22
CA ALA A 58 -5.95 -2.79 -13.06
C ALA A 58 -7.26 -3.58 -13.15
N ILE A 59 -8.37 -2.92 -13.43
CA ILE A 59 -9.67 -3.58 -13.49
C ILE A 59 -9.90 -4.21 -14.86
N VAL A 60 -10.19 -5.50 -14.86
CA VAL A 60 -10.48 -6.26 -16.09
C VAL A 60 -11.70 -7.11 -15.77
N ASN A 61 -12.79 -6.89 -16.49
CA ASN A 61 -14.01 -7.68 -16.29
C ASN A 61 -14.46 -7.75 -14.84
N GLU A 62 -14.47 -6.60 -14.17
CA GLU A 62 -15.00 -6.47 -12.81
C GLU A 62 -14.12 -7.13 -11.74
N HIS A 63 -12.87 -7.43 -12.03
CA HIS A 63 -11.93 -7.89 -11.04
C HIS A 63 -10.57 -7.28 -11.33
N ILE A 64 -9.65 -7.43 -10.39
CA ILE A 64 -8.30 -6.87 -10.53
C ILE A 64 -7.40 -7.90 -11.21
N GLU A 65 -6.52 -7.42 -12.09
CA GLU A 65 -5.40 -8.20 -12.62
C GLU A 65 -4.12 -7.41 -12.45
N ILE A 66 -3.07 -8.07 -12.02
CA ILE A 66 -1.76 -7.47 -11.87
C ILE A 66 -0.75 -8.38 -12.55
N ALA A 67 0.02 -7.81 -13.46
CA ALA A 67 1.02 -8.57 -14.21
C ALA A 67 0.41 -9.80 -14.87
N GLY A 68 -0.80 -9.66 -15.40
CA GLY A 68 -1.48 -10.74 -16.09
C GLY A 68 -2.09 -11.80 -15.20
N LYS A 69 -2.14 -11.57 -13.89
CA LYS A 69 -2.69 -12.56 -12.97
C LYS A 69 -3.73 -11.94 -12.06
N ILE A 70 -4.71 -12.75 -11.65
CA ILE A 70 -5.75 -12.33 -10.72
C ILE A 70 -5.23 -12.55 -9.31
N PRO A 71 -5.11 -11.50 -8.50
CA PRO A 71 -4.58 -11.67 -7.14
C PRO A 71 -5.57 -12.37 -6.23
N ASP A 72 -5.02 -13.15 -5.30
CA ASP A 72 -5.80 -13.84 -4.31
C ASP A 72 -4.95 -13.81 -3.03
N GLY A 73 -5.33 -13.02 -2.07
CA GLY A 73 -4.55 -12.75 -0.86
C GLY A 73 -4.11 -11.32 -0.78
N PRO A 74 -3.24 -11.00 0.17
CA PRO A 74 -2.82 -9.62 0.39
C PRO A 74 -1.70 -9.19 -0.54
N ILE A 75 -1.78 -7.94 -0.99
CA ILE A 75 -0.69 -7.29 -1.72
C ILE A 75 -0.51 -5.90 -1.15
N THR A 76 0.60 -5.26 -1.49
CA THR A 76 0.88 -3.93 -0.97
C THR A 76 0.09 -2.86 -1.72
N TYR A 77 -0.28 -1.80 -1.01
CA TYR A 77 -0.81 -0.60 -1.63
C TYR A 77 -0.24 0.64 -0.95
N VAL A 78 -0.29 1.75 -1.65
CA VAL A 78 -0.12 3.07 -1.04
C VAL A 78 -1.24 3.96 -1.57
N LEU A 79 -1.63 4.95 -0.77
CA LEU A 79 -2.44 6.06 -1.25
C LEU A 79 -1.44 7.21 -1.48
N ASN A 80 -1.21 7.56 -2.72
CA ASN A 80 -0.19 8.56 -3.04
C ASN A 80 -0.71 9.98 -2.82
N GLU A 81 0.12 10.96 -3.09
CA GLU A 81 -0.25 12.35 -2.83
C GLU A 81 -1.31 12.88 -3.80
N ASN A 82 -1.58 12.16 -4.87
CA ASN A 82 -2.61 12.52 -5.85
C ASN A 82 -3.93 11.79 -5.59
N ASN A 83 -4.11 11.21 -4.41
CA ASN A 83 -5.32 10.46 -4.05
C ASN A 83 -5.54 9.23 -4.92
N GLU A 84 -4.46 8.63 -5.39
CA GLU A 84 -4.54 7.41 -6.16
C GLU A 84 -4.08 6.23 -5.32
N ILE A 85 -4.80 5.12 -5.40
CA ILE A 85 -4.38 3.88 -4.77
C ILE A 85 -3.52 3.14 -5.76
N ILE A 86 -2.24 2.97 -5.42
CA ILE A 86 -1.29 2.23 -6.24
C ILE A 86 -1.09 0.86 -5.60
N ILE A 87 -1.24 -0.20 -6.37
CA ILE A 87 -1.10 -1.56 -5.88
C ILE A 87 0.04 -2.27 -6.59
N GLY A 88 0.63 -3.25 -5.93
CA GLY A 88 1.71 -4.01 -6.53
C GLY A 88 2.01 -5.27 -5.75
N LYS A 89 2.66 -6.23 -6.40
CA LYS A 89 3.01 -7.47 -5.73
C LYS A 89 4.08 -7.24 -4.68
N ARG A 90 3.99 -7.99 -3.60
CA ARG A 90 4.98 -7.85 -2.51
C ARG A 90 6.35 -8.40 -2.89
N SER A 91 6.43 -9.39 -3.73
CA SER A 91 7.72 -9.95 -4.13
C SER A 91 8.24 -9.21 -5.34
N ASN A 92 9.55 -9.08 -5.41
CA ASN A 92 10.18 -8.44 -6.55
C ASN A 92 10.05 -9.39 -7.76
N PRO A 93 9.42 -8.98 -8.85
CA PRO A 93 9.22 -9.86 -10.00
C PRO A 93 10.50 -10.20 -10.74
N ILE A 94 11.55 -9.39 -10.58
CA ILE A 94 12.82 -9.67 -11.24
C ILE A 94 13.66 -10.60 -10.40
N ASN A 95 13.64 -10.41 -9.09
CA ASN A 95 14.38 -11.27 -8.15
C ASN A 95 13.44 -11.71 -7.05
N PRO A 96 12.78 -12.87 -7.20
CA PRO A 96 11.77 -13.29 -6.24
C PRO A 96 12.28 -13.50 -4.81
N SER A 97 13.60 -13.60 -4.62
CA SER A 97 14.13 -13.70 -3.27
C SER A 97 14.15 -12.36 -2.55
N LYS A 98 13.87 -11.27 -3.23
CA LYS A 98 13.84 -9.95 -2.64
C LYS A 98 12.42 -9.47 -2.48
N ARG A 99 12.17 -8.70 -1.42
CA ARG A 99 10.87 -8.09 -1.23
C ARG A 99 10.76 -6.82 -2.05
N SER A 100 9.55 -6.41 -2.31
CA SER A 100 9.27 -5.12 -2.90
C SER A 100 8.53 -4.31 -1.84
N PRO A 101 9.23 -3.56 -1.01
CA PRO A 101 8.59 -2.81 0.08
C PRO A 101 7.73 -1.66 -0.43
N HIS A 102 6.84 -1.17 0.43
CA HIS A 102 5.89 -0.12 0.05
C HIS A 102 6.52 1.08 -0.68
N PRO A 103 7.70 1.59 -0.28
CA PRO A 103 8.26 2.74 -1.00
C PRO A 103 8.50 2.49 -2.48
N MET A 104 8.63 1.24 -2.90
CA MET A 104 8.81 0.93 -4.32
C MET A 104 7.53 1.11 -5.13
N LEU A 105 6.38 1.33 -4.48
CA LEU A 105 5.18 1.71 -5.20
C LEU A 105 5.20 3.20 -5.59
N VAL A 106 6.13 3.97 -5.03
CA VAL A 106 6.28 5.39 -5.32
C VAL A 106 7.59 5.62 -6.06
N GLY A 107 8.69 5.12 -5.51
CA GLY A 107 10.03 5.32 -6.08
C GLY A 107 10.69 6.62 -5.63
N GLY A 108 11.99 6.73 -5.90
CA GLY A 108 12.73 7.94 -5.60
C GLY A 108 13.39 7.93 -4.23
N LYS A 109 14.07 9.02 -3.91
CA LYS A 109 14.86 9.09 -2.67
C LYS A 109 14.03 9.36 -1.45
N ASP A 110 12.93 10.07 -1.57
CA ASP A 110 12.15 10.50 -0.42
C ASP A 110 10.66 10.36 -0.73
N PRO A 111 10.18 9.12 -0.90
CA PRO A 111 8.77 8.94 -1.24
C PRO A 111 7.85 9.30 -0.07
N HIS A 112 6.74 9.94 -0.38
CA HIS A 112 5.73 10.31 0.60
C HIS A 112 4.39 9.75 0.16
N VAL A 113 3.59 9.31 1.11
CA VAL A 113 2.26 8.76 0.86
C VAL A 113 1.27 9.28 1.88
N GLN A 114 0.00 9.27 1.55
CA GLN A 114 -1.04 9.61 2.51
C GLN A 114 -1.40 8.42 3.40
N CYS A 115 -1.22 7.22 2.92
CA CYS A 115 -1.41 5.99 3.69
C CYS A 115 -0.73 4.85 2.96
N ALA A 116 -0.50 3.75 3.65
CA ALA A 116 0.10 2.56 3.07
C ALA A 116 -0.31 1.35 3.90
N GLY A 117 -0.44 0.22 3.28
CA GLY A 117 -0.81 -0.99 3.98
C GLY A 117 -1.00 -2.15 3.03
N MET A 118 -1.88 -3.07 3.41
CA MET A 118 -2.19 -4.25 2.61
C MET A 118 -3.62 -4.18 2.14
N ILE A 119 -3.82 -4.53 0.88
CA ILE A 119 -5.14 -4.69 0.33
C ILE A 119 -5.30 -6.17 0.00
N THR A 120 -6.37 -6.80 0.48
CA THR A 120 -6.55 -8.23 0.33
C THR A 120 -7.61 -8.51 -0.71
N PHE A 121 -7.31 -9.41 -1.62
CA PHE A 121 -8.22 -9.80 -2.67
C PHE A 121 -8.63 -11.26 -2.51
N LYS A 122 -9.81 -11.58 -3.01
CA LYS A 122 -10.23 -12.94 -3.18
C LYS A 122 -10.74 -13.05 -4.60
N LYS A 123 -10.03 -13.81 -5.43
CA LYS A 123 -10.35 -13.95 -6.85
C LYS A 123 -10.50 -12.60 -7.54
N GLY A 124 -9.61 -11.68 -7.21
CA GLY A 124 -9.59 -10.35 -7.82
C GLY A 124 -10.60 -9.37 -7.27
N LYS A 125 -11.40 -9.76 -6.28
CA LYS A 125 -12.35 -8.84 -5.63
C LYS A 125 -11.77 -8.32 -4.33
N ILE A 126 -12.02 -7.07 -4.01
CA ILE A 126 -11.48 -6.45 -2.80
C ILE A 126 -12.24 -6.95 -1.59
N VAL A 127 -11.52 -7.54 -0.62
CA VAL A 127 -12.10 -8.07 0.60
C VAL A 127 -11.82 -7.18 1.79
N SER A 128 -10.63 -6.64 1.90
CA SER A 128 -10.25 -5.78 3.04
C SER A 128 -9.06 -4.92 2.68
N ILE A 129 -8.83 -3.90 3.50
CA ILE A 129 -7.70 -3.00 3.33
C ILE A 129 -7.30 -2.50 4.73
N ASP A 130 -6.01 -2.30 4.96
CA ASP A 130 -5.52 -1.86 6.27
C ASP A 130 -4.41 -0.83 6.11
N ASN A 131 -3.81 -0.43 7.23
CA ASN A 131 -2.70 0.53 7.25
C ASN A 131 -1.39 -0.11 7.73
N GLN A 132 -1.21 -1.39 7.48
CA GLN A 132 -0.01 -2.07 7.98
C GLN A 132 1.16 -1.87 7.05
N SER A 133 2.03 -0.95 7.39
CA SER A 133 3.25 -0.67 6.64
C SER A 133 4.37 -0.35 7.61
N GLY A 134 5.36 -1.24 7.69
CA GLY A 134 6.54 -0.98 8.53
C GLY A 134 7.39 0.15 8.01
N HIS A 135 7.32 0.43 6.72
CA HIS A 135 8.12 1.51 6.14
C HIS A 135 7.51 2.88 6.39
N PHE A 136 6.20 3.02 6.34
CA PHE A 136 5.57 4.33 6.51
C PHE A 136 4.88 4.48 7.86
N ARG A 137 4.43 3.40 8.45
CA ARG A 137 3.76 3.40 9.76
C ARG A 137 2.70 4.48 9.89
N PRO A 138 1.77 4.53 8.93
CA PRO A 138 0.77 5.60 8.98
C PRO A 138 -0.19 5.42 10.14
N ASN A 139 -0.68 6.54 10.64
CA ASN A 139 -1.66 6.52 11.71
C ASN A 139 -2.97 5.94 11.16
N LYS A 140 -3.73 5.26 12.02
CA LYS A 140 -4.98 4.65 11.61
C LYS A 140 -5.96 5.65 11.05
N LYS A 141 -5.94 6.89 11.52
CA LYS A 141 -6.85 7.91 11.02
C LYS A 141 -6.66 8.18 9.52
N SER A 142 -5.47 7.91 8.98
CA SER A 142 -5.25 8.10 7.56
C SER A 142 -6.09 7.17 6.70
N MET A 143 -6.67 6.11 7.29
CA MET A 143 -7.58 5.23 6.56
C MET A 143 -8.84 5.94 6.10
N GLU A 144 -9.24 7.04 6.74
CA GLU A 144 -10.39 7.81 6.30
C GLU A 144 -10.21 8.25 4.84
N LYS A 145 -8.99 8.66 4.48
CA LYS A 145 -8.70 9.10 3.12
C LYS A 145 -8.80 7.92 2.15
N VAL A 146 -8.31 6.76 2.58
CA VAL A 146 -8.37 5.55 1.76
C VAL A 146 -9.81 5.18 1.47
N TYR A 147 -10.66 5.20 2.49
CA TYR A 147 -12.06 4.82 2.30
C TYR A 147 -12.80 5.80 1.40
N GLN A 148 -12.43 7.09 1.43
CA GLN A 148 -13.03 8.05 0.51
C GLN A 148 -12.73 7.70 -0.95
N VAL A 149 -11.48 7.33 -1.23
CA VAL A 149 -11.10 6.94 -2.58
C VAL A 149 -11.80 5.63 -2.99
N LEU A 150 -11.84 4.67 -2.06
CA LEU A 150 -12.50 3.40 -2.36
C LEU A 150 -14.00 3.55 -2.58
N LYS A 151 -14.65 4.49 -1.88
CA LYS A 151 -16.07 4.73 -2.11
C LYS A 151 -16.33 5.22 -3.54
N LYS A 152 -15.48 6.09 -4.03
CA LYS A 152 -15.62 6.54 -5.41
C LYS A 152 -15.39 5.39 -6.38
N LEU A 153 -14.41 4.55 -6.09
CA LEU A 153 -14.12 3.40 -6.93
C LEU A 153 -15.31 2.43 -6.96
N GLN A 154 -15.92 2.21 -5.79
CA GLN A 154 -17.09 1.34 -5.70
C GLN A 154 -18.26 1.91 -6.51
N GLY A 155 -18.43 3.21 -6.48
CA GLY A 155 -19.52 3.84 -7.24
C GLY A 155 -19.44 3.55 -8.72
N SER A 156 -18.23 3.51 -9.29
CA SER A 156 -18.04 3.19 -10.70
C SER A 156 -17.87 1.70 -10.95
N ASN A 157 -17.48 0.93 -9.96
CA ASN A 157 -17.18 -0.49 -10.12
C ASN A 157 -17.73 -1.29 -8.94
N PRO A 158 -19.06 -1.35 -8.79
CA PRO A 158 -19.64 -1.95 -7.60
C PRO A 158 -19.32 -3.44 -7.45
N LYS A 159 -19.11 -4.14 -8.55
CA LYS A 159 -18.84 -5.57 -8.48
C LYS A 159 -17.38 -5.88 -8.19
N LEU A 160 -16.53 -4.88 -8.08
CA LEU A 160 -15.15 -5.08 -7.75
C LEU A 160 -14.98 -5.46 -6.27
N PHE A 161 -15.96 -5.16 -5.43
CA PHE A 161 -15.86 -5.37 -3.99
C PHE A 161 -16.62 -6.61 -3.56
N SER A 162 -16.03 -7.36 -2.63
CA SER A 162 -16.71 -8.48 -2.02
C SER A 162 -17.89 -7.99 -1.17
N ASN A 163 -18.95 -8.78 -1.10
CA ASN A 163 -20.08 -8.44 -0.24
C ASN A 163 -19.67 -8.41 1.23
N SER A 164 -18.57 -9.05 1.60
CA SER A 164 -18.11 -9.05 2.97
C SER A 164 -17.19 -7.88 3.29
N PHE A 165 -16.93 -6.97 2.36
CA PHE A 165 -16.03 -5.85 2.62
C PHE A 165 -16.58 -4.97 3.73
N ASN A 166 -15.75 -4.70 4.74
CA ASN A 166 -16.17 -3.88 5.86
C ASN A 166 -15.79 -2.43 5.61
N TRP A 167 -16.80 -1.61 5.35
CA TRP A 167 -16.58 -0.20 5.07
C TRP A 167 -16.31 0.66 6.30
N ARG A 168 -16.54 0.14 7.58
CA ARG A 168 -16.29 0.90 8.71
C ARG A 168 -14.94 0.72 9.14
N GLU A 169 -14.18 1.70 9.19
CA GLU A 169 -12.94 1.58 9.52
C GLU A 169 -12.65 1.52 10.84
N THR A 170 -13.11 1.70 11.62
CA THR A 170 -12.83 1.64 12.92
C THR A 170 -12.70 2.08 13.53
#